data_e23a09cb934adc6a8c0ca5fe38ff8d41
#
_entry.id   e23a09cb934adc6a8c0ca5fe38ff8d41
#
_cell.length_a   1.000
_cell.length_b   1.000
_cell.length_c   1.000
_cell.angle_alpha   90.00
_cell.angle_beta   90.00
_cell.angle_gamma   90.00
#
_symmetry.space_group_name_H-M   'P 1'
#
loop_
_entity.id
_entity.type
_entity.pdbx_description
1 polymer ?
#
loop_
_entity_poly.entity_id
_entity_poly.type
_entity_poly.pdbx_seq_one_letter_code
_entity_poly.pdbx_strand_id
1 'polypeptide(L)'
;MARDGSETILVAEDQESIRVLMKGFLEQRGYKVLSAQDGLEAIALLNDYPETIDLLVTDVLLPGIDGGGVVKHSLVRRPSTQVVYITGFGEDMIPDGAAAFLLKPFRLEELASKIRTALDSRRCN
;
A
#
# COMPACT_ATOMS: atom_id res chain seq x y z
N MET A 1 12.65 19.34 7.41
CA MET A 1 11.48 18.60 6.92
C MET A 1 11.18 17.43 7.86
N ALA A 2 9.95 17.35 8.31
CA ALA A 2 9.56 16.26 9.21
C ALA A 2 9.49 14.94 8.46
N ARG A 3 9.99 13.87 9.08
CA ARG A 3 9.88 12.52 8.55
C ARG A 3 8.86 11.74 9.35
N ASP A 4 8.00 11.01 8.65
CA ASP A 4 7.00 10.16 9.29
C ASP A 4 7.62 8.81 9.71
N GLY A 5 8.66 8.38 8.99
CA GLY A 5 9.32 7.12 9.28
C GLY A 5 10.34 6.77 8.23
N SER A 6 10.83 5.55 8.29
CA SER A 6 11.81 5.02 7.33
C SER A 6 11.41 3.64 6.82
N GLU A 7 10.19 3.25 7.07
CA GLU A 7 9.68 1.93 6.65
C GLU A 7 9.60 1.83 5.13
N THR A 8 9.53 0.60 4.63
CA THR A 8 9.39 0.33 3.21
C THR A 8 7.92 0.10 2.86
N ILE A 9 7.45 0.82 1.85
CA ILE A 9 6.05 0.79 1.43
C ILE A 9 6.00 0.36 -0.03
N LEU A 10 5.16 -0.63 -0.34
CA LEU A 10 4.87 -1.03 -1.71
C LEU A 10 3.55 -0.40 -2.13
N VAL A 11 3.58 0.37 -3.20
CA VAL A 11 2.40 1.04 -3.77
C VAL A 11 2.02 0.33 -5.06
N ALA A 12 0.81 -0.21 -5.12
CA ALA A 12 0.26 -0.84 -6.32
C ALA A 12 -0.87 0.02 -6.86
N GLU A 13 -0.61 0.71 -7.95
CA GLU A 13 -1.53 1.67 -8.56
C GLU A 13 -1.31 1.70 -10.06
N ASP A 14 -2.36 1.47 -10.85
CA ASP A 14 -2.23 1.38 -12.31
C ASP A 14 -2.15 2.74 -13.01
N GLN A 15 -2.70 3.80 -12.40
CA GLN A 15 -2.63 5.12 -12.99
C GLN A 15 -1.27 5.75 -12.69
N GLU A 16 -0.48 5.96 -13.74
CA GLU A 16 0.90 6.42 -13.59
C GLU A 16 0.99 7.75 -12.84
N SER A 17 0.13 8.71 -13.18
CA SER A 17 0.18 10.03 -12.56
C SER A 17 -0.05 9.94 -11.03
N ILE A 18 -0.98 9.10 -10.62
CA ILE A 18 -1.27 8.90 -9.19
C ILE A 18 -0.13 8.15 -8.53
N ARG A 19 0.37 7.09 -9.18
CA ARG A 19 1.47 6.28 -8.64
C ARG A 19 2.72 7.11 -8.41
N VAL A 20 3.09 7.93 -9.39
CA VAL A 20 4.27 8.80 -9.30
C VAL A 20 4.09 9.83 -8.18
N LEU A 21 2.90 10.40 -8.08
CA LEU A 21 2.61 11.40 -7.05
C LEU A 21 2.69 10.80 -5.65
N MET A 22 2.11 9.63 -5.45
CA MET A 22 2.15 8.94 -4.16
C MET A 22 3.59 8.61 -3.77
N LYS A 23 4.35 8.07 -4.71
CA LYS A 23 5.74 7.69 -4.46
C LYS A 23 6.57 8.89 -4.04
N GLY A 24 6.50 9.98 -4.80
CA GLY A 24 7.26 11.19 -4.49
C GLY A 24 6.90 11.77 -3.14
N PHE A 25 5.60 11.83 -2.85
CA PHE A 25 5.14 12.37 -1.58
C PHE A 25 5.66 11.53 -0.39
N LEU A 26 5.53 10.22 -0.49
CA LEU A 26 5.95 9.33 0.60
C LEU A 26 7.47 9.33 0.77
N GLU A 27 8.21 9.41 -0.31
CA GLU A 27 9.68 9.49 -0.21
C GLU A 27 10.12 10.76 0.50
N GLN A 28 9.42 11.87 0.28
CA GLN A 28 9.72 13.12 0.99
C GLN A 28 9.47 12.99 2.50
N ARG A 29 8.58 12.07 2.89
CA ARG A 29 8.28 11.81 4.29
C ARG A 29 9.25 10.82 4.93
N GLY A 30 10.25 10.35 4.17
CA GLY A 30 11.30 9.47 4.69
C GLY A 30 11.13 8.00 4.36
N TYR A 31 10.00 7.60 3.81
CA TYR A 31 9.75 6.19 3.47
C TYR A 31 10.56 5.76 2.26
N LYS A 32 10.91 4.47 2.23
CA LYS A 32 11.40 3.84 1.03
C LYS A 32 10.20 3.29 0.27
N VAL A 33 10.06 3.63 -1.01
CA VAL A 33 8.87 3.28 -1.77
C VAL A 33 9.22 2.41 -2.96
N LEU A 34 8.56 1.25 -3.01
CA LEU A 34 8.54 0.37 -4.18
C LEU A 34 7.21 0.61 -4.88
N SER A 35 7.19 0.58 -6.20
CA SER A 35 5.95 0.81 -6.92
C SER A 35 5.70 -0.26 -7.96
N ALA A 36 4.41 -0.58 -8.15
CA ALA A 36 3.94 -1.56 -9.12
C ALA A 36 2.77 -0.97 -9.89
N GLN A 37 2.72 -1.23 -11.19
CA GLN A 37 1.64 -0.71 -12.03
C GLN A 37 0.48 -1.67 -12.18
N ASP A 38 0.67 -2.91 -11.76
CA ASP A 38 -0.38 -3.94 -11.84
C ASP A 38 -0.15 -5.01 -10.77
N GLY A 39 -1.09 -5.96 -10.70
CA GLY A 39 -1.02 -7.00 -9.69
C GLY A 39 0.17 -7.95 -9.86
N LEU A 40 0.54 -8.26 -11.10
CA LEU A 40 1.68 -9.15 -11.36
C LEU A 40 2.99 -8.53 -10.88
N GLU A 41 3.19 -7.25 -11.16
CA GLU A 41 4.38 -6.53 -10.69
C GLU A 41 4.42 -6.48 -9.17
N ALA A 42 3.29 -6.23 -8.54
CA ALA A 42 3.21 -6.20 -7.08
C ALA A 42 3.57 -7.54 -6.48
N ILE A 43 3.04 -8.63 -7.04
CA ILE A 43 3.35 -9.98 -6.57
C ILE A 43 4.83 -10.30 -6.76
N ALA A 44 5.41 -9.92 -7.89
CA ALA A 44 6.84 -10.13 -8.14
C ALA A 44 7.68 -9.44 -7.06
N LEU A 45 7.33 -8.21 -6.69
CA LEU A 45 8.03 -7.50 -5.63
C LEU A 45 7.84 -8.16 -4.26
N LEU A 46 6.63 -8.64 -3.97
CA LEU A 46 6.37 -9.34 -2.71
C LEU A 46 7.18 -10.63 -2.62
N ASN A 47 7.41 -11.30 -3.74
CA ASN A 47 8.19 -12.53 -3.77
C ASN A 47 9.70 -12.28 -3.72
N ASP A 48 10.18 -11.27 -4.44
CA ASP A 48 11.61 -11.16 -4.77
C ASP A 48 12.34 -10.07 -4.01
N TYR A 49 11.64 -9.09 -3.45
CA TYR A 49 12.32 -8.02 -2.71
C TYR A 49 13.02 -8.62 -1.49
N PRO A 50 14.35 -8.42 -1.36
CA PRO A 50 15.13 -9.15 -0.36
C PRO A 50 14.97 -8.66 1.07
N GLU A 51 14.36 -7.50 1.27
CA GLU A 51 14.23 -6.93 2.60
C GLU A 51 12.75 -6.86 3.01
N THR A 52 12.49 -6.35 4.21
CA THR A 52 11.13 -6.23 4.73
C THR A 52 10.32 -5.22 3.92
N ILE A 53 9.08 -5.58 3.62
CA ILE A 53 8.08 -4.64 3.13
C ILE A 53 7.11 -4.44 4.29
N ASP A 54 7.08 -3.23 4.82
CA ASP A 54 6.31 -2.95 6.05
C ASP A 54 4.84 -2.74 5.78
N LEU A 55 4.51 -2.19 4.62
CA LEU A 55 3.13 -1.87 4.29
C LEU A 55 2.90 -1.94 2.80
N LEU A 56 1.74 -2.45 2.42
CA LEU A 56 1.25 -2.50 1.04
C LEU A 56 0.05 -1.55 0.92
N VAL A 57 0.15 -0.58 0.01
CA VAL A 57 -0.98 0.26 -0.38
C VAL A 57 -1.41 -0.20 -1.76
N THR A 58 -2.64 -0.64 -1.92
CA THR A 58 -3.10 -1.15 -3.21
C THR A 58 -4.52 -0.71 -3.53
N ASP A 59 -4.75 -0.39 -4.81
CA ASP A 59 -6.10 -0.27 -5.30
C ASP A 59 -6.81 -1.61 -5.16
N VAL A 60 -8.11 -1.58 -4.89
CA VAL A 60 -8.93 -2.79 -4.89
C VAL A 60 -8.98 -3.37 -6.30
N LEU A 61 -9.13 -2.52 -7.31
CA LEU A 61 -9.18 -2.94 -8.71
C LEU A 61 -7.85 -2.62 -9.40
N LEU A 62 -7.19 -3.65 -9.92
CA LEU A 62 -5.95 -3.54 -10.69
C LEU A 62 -6.06 -4.39 -11.95
N PRO A 63 -5.35 -4.03 -13.03
CA PRO A 63 -5.31 -4.88 -14.22
C PRO A 63 -4.67 -6.23 -13.88
N GLY A 64 -5.18 -7.29 -14.49
CA GLY A 64 -4.67 -8.64 -14.28
C GLY A 64 -5.14 -9.22 -12.95
N ILE A 65 -4.27 -9.26 -11.98
CA ILE A 65 -4.60 -9.72 -10.63
C ILE A 65 -5.01 -8.49 -9.81
N ASP A 66 -6.22 -8.47 -9.29
CA ASP A 66 -6.72 -7.31 -8.56
C ASP A 66 -6.10 -7.20 -7.16
N GLY A 67 -6.43 -6.09 -6.47
CA GLY A 67 -5.86 -5.82 -5.15
C GLY A 67 -6.14 -6.91 -4.13
N GLY A 68 -7.31 -7.54 -4.20
CA GLY A 68 -7.63 -8.65 -3.30
C GLY A 68 -6.70 -9.84 -3.48
N GLY A 69 -6.38 -10.16 -4.74
CA GLY A 69 -5.43 -11.23 -5.04
C GLY A 69 -4.02 -10.91 -4.56
N VAL A 70 -3.60 -9.66 -4.74
CA VAL A 70 -2.30 -9.20 -4.26
C VAL A 70 -2.22 -9.33 -2.73
N VAL A 71 -3.27 -8.94 -2.03
CA VAL A 71 -3.30 -8.99 -0.57
C VAL A 71 -3.27 -10.43 -0.07
N LYS A 72 -4.01 -11.34 -0.71
CA LYS A 72 -3.95 -12.76 -0.35
C LYS A 72 -2.54 -13.29 -0.47
N HIS A 73 -1.85 -12.93 -1.55
CA HIS A 73 -0.46 -13.33 -1.76
C HIS A 73 0.44 -12.76 -0.67
N SER A 74 0.25 -11.48 -0.34
CA SER A 74 1.02 -10.81 0.71
C SER A 74 0.84 -11.48 2.06
N LEU A 75 -0.40 -11.87 2.41
CA LEU A 75 -0.66 -12.53 3.69
C LEU A 75 0.07 -13.86 3.80
N VAL A 76 0.24 -14.58 2.69
CA VAL A 76 0.96 -15.86 2.69
C VAL A 76 2.46 -15.64 2.73
N ARG A 77 2.99 -14.76 1.89
CA ARG A 77 4.44 -14.57 1.74
C ARG A 77 5.04 -13.65 2.80
N ARG A 78 4.28 -12.65 3.23
CA ARG A 78 4.76 -11.62 4.16
C ARG A 78 3.67 -11.29 5.17
N PRO A 79 3.36 -12.19 6.10
CA PRO A 79 2.19 -12.02 6.98
C PRO A 79 2.26 -10.80 7.89
N SER A 80 3.44 -10.23 8.12
CA SER A 80 3.59 -9.04 8.95
C SER A 80 3.42 -7.72 8.19
N THR A 81 3.31 -7.77 6.85
CA THR A 81 3.08 -6.57 6.05
C THR A 81 1.66 -6.07 6.26
N GLN A 82 1.52 -4.82 6.68
CA GLN A 82 0.21 -4.18 6.85
C GLN A 82 -0.37 -3.83 5.50
N VAL A 83 -1.69 -3.70 5.42
CA VAL A 83 -2.39 -3.43 4.16
C VAL A 83 -3.30 -2.23 4.29
N VAL A 84 -3.19 -1.29 3.36
CA VAL A 84 -4.13 -0.18 3.20
C VAL A 84 -4.71 -0.27 1.79
N TYR A 85 -6.02 -0.40 1.70
CA TYR A 85 -6.72 -0.42 0.41
C TYR A 85 -7.11 0.99 -0.03
N ILE A 86 -7.08 1.21 -1.34
CA ILE A 86 -7.62 2.42 -1.95
C ILE A 86 -8.75 2.02 -2.88
N THR A 87 -9.90 2.69 -2.79
CA THR A 87 -11.05 2.37 -3.63
C THR A 87 -11.78 3.63 -4.05
N GLY A 88 -12.27 3.65 -5.28
CA GLY A 88 -13.18 4.69 -5.77
C GLY A 88 -14.64 4.28 -5.73
N PHE A 89 -14.95 3.07 -5.26
CA PHE A 89 -16.27 2.47 -5.36
C PHE A 89 -16.98 2.26 -4.01
N GLY A 90 -16.40 2.78 -2.92
CA GLY A 90 -17.00 2.69 -1.60
C GLY A 90 -16.52 1.51 -0.78
N GLU A 91 -17.00 1.46 0.46
CA GLU A 91 -16.53 0.48 1.45
C GLU A 91 -16.90 -0.95 1.09
N ASP A 92 -17.98 -1.14 0.35
CA ASP A 92 -18.48 -2.47 -0.01
C ASP A 92 -17.47 -3.27 -0.86
N MET A 93 -16.55 -2.57 -1.52
CA MET A 93 -15.56 -3.20 -2.37
C MET A 93 -14.30 -3.64 -1.61
N ILE A 94 -14.21 -3.37 -0.32
CA ILE A 94 -12.99 -3.63 0.44
C ILE A 94 -13.02 -5.06 0.97
N PRO A 95 -12.03 -5.90 0.57
CA PRO A 95 -11.97 -7.26 1.07
C PRO A 95 -11.61 -7.32 2.56
N ASP A 96 -11.90 -8.45 3.19
CA ASP A 96 -11.50 -8.70 4.56
C ASP A 96 -9.97 -8.71 4.69
N GLY A 97 -9.48 -8.38 5.87
CA GLY A 97 -8.06 -8.42 6.17
C GLY A 97 -7.33 -7.10 5.99
N ALA A 98 -8.03 -6.05 5.58
CA ALA A 98 -7.42 -4.72 5.45
C ALA A 98 -7.20 -4.11 6.84
N ALA A 99 -6.02 -3.51 7.06
CA ALA A 99 -5.77 -2.72 8.27
C ALA A 99 -6.51 -1.38 8.20
N ALA A 100 -6.65 -0.83 6.99
CA ALA A 100 -7.32 0.44 6.77
C ALA A 100 -7.70 0.57 5.29
N PHE A 101 -8.51 1.56 5.00
CA PHE A 101 -8.85 1.87 3.61
C PHE A 101 -8.95 3.38 3.43
N LEU A 102 -8.85 3.81 2.16
CA LEU A 102 -8.90 5.21 1.78
C LEU A 102 -9.76 5.35 0.54
N LEU A 103 -10.71 6.27 0.56
CA LEU A 103 -11.63 6.49 -0.56
C LEU A 103 -11.06 7.52 -1.53
N LYS A 104 -11.17 7.27 -2.82
CA LYS A 104 -10.83 8.24 -3.86
C LYS A 104 -11.99 9.22 -4.06
N PRO A 105 -11.73 10.51 -4.30
CA PRO A 105 -10.41 11.13 -4.28
C PRO A 105 -9.94 11.37 -2.83
N PHE A 106 -8.64 11.26 -2.62
CA PHE A 106 -8.07 11.46 -1.30
C PHE A 106 -6.97 12.52 -1.34
N ARG A 107 -6.67 13.08 -0.18
CA ARG A 107 -5.55 14.02 -0.04
C ARG A 107 -4.32 13.23 0.38
N LEU A 108 -3.14 13.70 -0.05
CA LEU A 108 -1.90 13.01 0.29
C LEU A 108 -1.68 12.95 1.81
N GLU A 109 -2.12 13.98 2.53
CA GLU A 109 -2.04 13.97 4.00
C GLU A 109 -2.90 12.86 4.61
N GLU A 110 -4.05 12.56 4.00
CA GLU A 110 -4.89 11.45 4.45
C GLU A 110 -4.20 10.12 4.24
N LEU A 111 -3.51 9.96 3.10
CA LEU A 111 -2.73 8.77 2.82
C LEU A 111 -1.64 8.59 3.88
N ALA A 112 -0.89 9.66 4.16
CA ALA A 112 0.19 9.60 5.15
C ALA A 112 -0.36 9.22 6.53
N SER A 113 -1.51 9.77 6.92
CA SER A 113 -2.15 9.49 8.20
C SER A 113 -2.57 8.02 8.30
N LYS A 114 -3.20 7.49 7.24
CA LYS A 114 -3.63 6.08 7.22
C LYS A 114 -2.43 5.13 7.31
N ILE A 115 -1.37 5.45 6.58
CA ILE A 115 -0.15 4.65 6.60
C ILE A 115 0.46 4.65 8.00
N ARG A 116 0.58 5.84 8.61
CA ARG A 116 1.19 5.92 9.94
C ARG A 116 0.37 5.16 10.98
N THR A 117 -0.95 5.28 10.93
CA THR A 117 -1.84 4.56 11.83
C THR A 117 -1.68 3.04 11.66
N ALA A 118 -1.65 2.57 10.42
CA ALA A 118 -1.50 1.14 10.15
C ALA A 118 -0.15 0.61 10.63
N LEU A 119 0.93 1.36 10.39
CA LEU A 119 2.26 0.96 10.82
C LEU A 119 2.38 0.96 12.34
N ASP A 120 1.83 1.96 13.00
CA ASP A 120 1.92 2.08 14.45
C ASP A 120 1.07 1.03 15.16
N SER A 121 0.00 0.56 14.55
CA SER A 121 -0.86 -0.46 15.16
C SER A 121 -0.12 -1.78 15.38
N ARG A 122 0.95 -2.06 14.62
CA ARG A 122 1.78 -3.25 14.81
C ARG A 122 2.46 -3.27 16.18
N ARG A 123 2.74 -2.08 16.71
CA ARG A 123 3.53 -1.93 17.94
C ARG A 123 2.71 -2.14 19.20
N CYS A 124 1.40 -2.20 19.06
CA CYS A 124 0.50 -2.33 20.20
C CYS A 124 0.30 -3.78 20.64
N ASN A 125 0.92 -4.71 19.94
CA ASN A 125 0.75 -6.14 20.24
C ASN A 125 1.97 -6.69 20.98
#